data_95702c6fb6f79b3551169bca8383f57f
#
_entry.id   95702c6fb6f79b3551169bca8383f57f
#
_cell.length_a   1.000
_cell.length_b   1.000
_cell.length_c   1.000
_cell.angle_alpha   90.00
_cell.angle_beta   90.00
_cell.angle_gamma   90.00
#
_symmetry.space_group_name_H-M   'P 1'
#
loop_
_entity.id
_entity.type
_entity.pdbx_description
1 polymer ?
#
loop_
_entity_poly.entity_id
_entity_poly.type
_entity_poly.pdbx_seq_one_letter_code
_entity_poly.pdbx_strand_id
1 'polypeptide(L)'
;MKKGVIISCGIIILILFLSAGYYVWGLGRKSKNSNDVTFIISAGTSKKTIAKNLANAGLIRSEIALDVYLYFAKSNIQAGEYTLSASMTPKEMVNKFSTGDITIHSETITLIEGKRITDYASTLSEKLDFTKEEFLNTVNDEEFLNSLINSGEYSFLTSELLNTDIYYPLEGYLYPDTYEFLDNATPESVIKTMLDHTKLKLSEVTELISSSGLSIHQILTMASLVEKEANSDTDREKVAQVFFKRISDNMPLGSDVTTYYGVGKEMGDVLTINDLNDRNPYNTRLTDGTMNGKLPIGPICNVSISSIKAVLNKSNTNYTYFVANTCTGEVFFQEDYQEFLSKVTELQSLCATN
;
A
#
# COMPACT_ATOMS: atom_id res chain seq x y z
N MET A 1 -66.98 -42.02 -19.85
CA MET A 1 -65.63 -41.57 -20.13
C MET A 1 -65.49 -40.04 -20.30
N LYS A 2 -66.33 -39.33 -21.05
CA LYS A 2 -66.16 -37.86 -21.30
C LYS A 2 -66.26 -36.97 -20.05
N LYS A 3 -67.15 -37.26 -19.07
CA LYS A 3 -67.28 -36.45 -17.83
C LYS A 3 -66.08 -36.57 -16.89
N GLY A 4 -65.47 -37.74 -16.77
CA GLY A 4 -64.25 -37.91 -15.93
C GLY A 4 -63.04 -37.15 -16.49
N VAL A 5 -62.86 -37.14 -17.83
CA VAL A 5 -61.79 -36.38 -18.49
C VAL A 5 -61.96 -34.87 -18.29
N ILE A 6 -63.21 -34.37 -18.37
CA ILE A 6 -63.49 -32.94 -18.16
C ILE A 6 -63.16 -32.53 -16.72
N ILE A 7 -63.52 -33.36 -15.72
CA ILE A 7 -63.20 -33.10 -14.31
C ILE A 7 -61.67 -33.14 -14.07
N SER A 8 -60.98 -34.13 -14.65
CA SER A 8 -59.54 -34.22 -14.52
C SER A 8 -58.82 -33.02 -15.16
N CYS A 9 -59.24 -32.56 -16.35
CA CYS A 9 -58.72 -31.36 -16.99
C CYS A 9 -58.96 -30.10 -16.13
N GLY A 10 -60.16 -29.98 -15.54
CA GLY A 10 -60.48 -28.86 -14.63
C GLY A 10 -59.59 -28.81 -13.39
N ILE A 11 -59.32 -29.98 -12.78
CA ILE A 11 -58.43 -30.08 -11.61
C ILE A 11 -57.04 -29.73 -12.02
N ILE A 12 -56.51 -30.18 -13.16
CA ILE A 12 -55.17 -29.84 -13.64
C ILE A 12 -55.02 -28.33 -13.88
N ILE A 13 -56.02 -27.73 -14.52
CA ILE A 13 -56.04 -26.28 -14.78
C ILE A 13 -56.04 -25.51 -13.45
N LEU A 14 -56.83 -25.92 -12.48
CA LEU A 14 -56.86 -25.29 -11.15
C LEU A 14 -55.51 -25.38 -10.45
N ILE A 15 -54.87 -26.56 -10.49
CA ILE A 15 -53.53 -26.76 -9.92
C ILE A 15 -52.51 -25.84 -10.60
N LEU A 16 -52.55 -25.71 -11.92
CA LEU A 16 -51.67 -24.82 -12.66
C LEU A 16 -51.89 -23.35 -12.27
N PHE A 17 -53.15 -22.91 -12.12
CA PHE A 17 -53.44 -21.55 -11.66
C PHE A 17 -52.95 -21.28 -10.24
N LEU A 18 -53.13 -22.22 -9.31
CA LEU A 18 -52.68 -22.12 -7.93
C LEU A 18 -51.15 -22.11 -7.86
N SER A 19 -50.47 -22.95 -8.65
CA SER A 19 -49.03 -23.00 -8.74
C SER A 19 -48.43 -21.70 -9.31
N ALA A 20 -49.06 -21.15 -10.37
CA ALA A 20 -48.65 -19.85 -10.93
C ALA A 20 -48.87 -18.71 -9.93
N GLY A 21 -50.00 -18.71 -9.23
CA GLY A 21 -50.27 -17.73 -8.16
C GLY A 21 -49.26 -17.80 -7.03
N TYR A 22 -48.91 -19.01 -6.56
CA TYR A 22 -47.86 -19.22 -5.55
C TYR A 22 -46.49 -18.74 -6.01
N TYR A 23 -46.15 -19.05 -7.27
CA TYR A 23 -44.86 -18.60 -7.84
C TYR A 23 -44.75 -17.06 -7.88
N VAL A 24 -45.81 -16.39 -8.38
CA VAL A 24 -45.84 -14.91 -8.44
C VAL A 24 -45.77 -14.31 -7.03
N TRP A 25 -46.57 -14.86 -6.08
CA TRP A 25 -46.54 -14.43 -4.69
C TRP A 25 -45.15 -14.64 -4.05
N GLY A 26 -44.49 -15.77 -4.31
CA GLY A 26 -43.19 -16.13 -3.76
C GLY A 26 -42.05 -15.22 -4.25
N LEU A 27 -42.16 -14.66 -5.45
CA LEU A 27 -41.24 -13.69 -6.02
C LEU A 27 -41.53 -12.23 -5.63
N GLY A 28 -42.56 -12.00 -4.81
CA GLY A 28 -42.85 -10.68 -4.24
C GLY A 28 -41.95 -10.33 -3.06
N ARG A 29 -41.90 -9.04 -2.73
CA ARG A 29 -41.20 -8.54 -1.54
C ARG A 29 -41.74 -9.19 -0.28
N LYS A 30 -40.83 -9.60 0.63
CA LYS A 30 -41.24 -10.23 1.89
C LYS A 30 -41.78 -9.19 2.89
N SER A 31 -41.18 -8.01 2.95
CA SER A 31 -41.61 -6.89 3.78
C SER A 31 -41.70 -5.61 2.96
N LYS A 32 -42.41 -4.60 3.46
CA LYS A 32 -42.39 -3.25 2.88
C LYS A 32 -41.28 -2.38 3.48
N ASN A 33 -40.94 -2.64 4.73
CA ASN A 33 -39.89 -1.94 5.47
C ASN A 33 -39.03 -2.98 6.18
N SER A 34 -37.74 -3.01 5.91
CA SER A 34 -36.77 -3.83 6.64
C SER A 34 -35.43 -3.18 6.58
N ASN A 35 -34.59 -3.44 7.59
CA ASN A 35 -33.19 -3.03 7.61
C ASN A 35 -32.43 -3.80 6.54
N ASP A 36 -31.32 -3.21 6.13
CA ASP A 36 -30.34 -3.86 5.29
C ASP A 36 -29.62 -4.96 6.06
N VAL A 37 -29.31 -6.03 5.38
CA VAL A 37 -28.62 -7.22 5.91
C VAL A 37 -27.49 -7.58 4.96
N THR A 38 -26.32 -7.82 5.51
CA THR A 38 -25.19 -8.37 4.78
C THR A 38 -25.43 -9.84 4.42
N PHE A 39 -25.29 -10.19 3.15
CA PHE A 39 -25.46 -11.54 2.62
C PHE A 39 -24.24 -11.96 1.79
N ILE A 40 -23.54 -13.01 2.22
CA ILE A 40 -22.31 -13.49 1.59
C ILE A 40 -22.60 -14.66 0.67
N ILE A 41 -22.10 -14.60 -0.56
CA ILE A 41 -22.09 -15.69 -1.53
C ILE A 41 -20.64 -16.14 -1.73
N SER A 42 -20.29 -17.30 -1.20
CA SER A 42 -18.96 -17.90 -1.41
C SER A 42 -18.80 -18.43 -2.84
N ALA A 43 -17.55 -18.45 -3.33
CA ALA A 43 -17.26 -19.02 -4.64
C ALA A 43 -17.71 -20.49 -4.73
N GLY A 44 -18.35 -20.87 -5.85
CA GLY A 44 -18.86 -22.23 -6.05
C GLY A 44 -20.19 -22.55 -5.37
N THR A 45 -20.82 -21.59 -4.66
CA THR A 45 -22.13 -21.81 -4.04
C THR A 45 -23.20 -22.08 -5.10
N SER A 46 -23.95 -23.19 -4.96
CA SER A 46 -25.02 -23.54 -5.93
C SER A 46 -26.19 -22.57 -5.85
N LYS A 47 -26.89 -22.36 -6.99
CA LYS A 47 -28.12 -21.53 -7.06
C LYS A 47 -29.17 -21.97 -6.04
N LYS A 48 -29.34 -23.29 -5.85
CA LYS A 48 -30.24 -23.86 -4.86
C LYS A 48 -29.86 -23.52 -3.43
N THR A 49 -28.56 -23.59 -3.13
CA THR A 49 -28.04 -23.20 -1.81
C THR A 49 -28.25 -21.71 -1.54
N ILE A 50 -28.07 -20.85 -2.54
CA ILE A 50 -28.34 -19.41 -2.44
C ILE A 50 -29.82 -19.16 -2.11
N ALA A 51 -30.77 -19.81 -2.82
CA ALA A 51 -32.18 -19.68 -2.52
C ALA A 51 -32.53 -20.11 -1.09
N LYS A 52 -31.95 -21.22 -0.61
CA LYS A 52 -32.11 -21.70 0.76
C LYS A 52 -31.54 -20.71 1.79
N ASN A 53 -30.36 -20.19 1.56
CA ASN A 53 -29.72 -19.24 2.47
C ASN A 53 -30.49 -17.91 2.56
N LEU A 54 -31.03 -17.41 1.44
CA LEU A 54 -31.87 -16.21 1.43
C LEU A 54 -33.20 -16.44 2.20
N ALA A 55 -33.78 -17.63 2.09
CA ALA A 55 -34.97 -17.98 2.86
C ALA A 55 -34.67 -18.05 4.37
N ASN A 56 -33.58 -18.69 4.75
CA ASN A 56 -33.09 -18.79 6.15
C ASN A 56 -32.77 -17.41 6.74
N ALA A 57 -32.16 -16.52 5.95
CA ALA A 57 -31.88 -15.13 6.35
C ALA A 57 -33.17 -14.28 6.41
N GLY A 58 -34.31 -14.83 6.09
CA GLY A 58 -35.58 -14.11 6.16
C GLY A 58 -35.76 -13.05 5.07
N LEU A 59 -35.00 -13.09 3.99
CA LEU A 59 -35.00 -12.07 2.92
C LEU A 59 -36.08 -12.31 1.85
N ILE A 60 -36.50 -13.55 1.64
CA ILE A 60 -37.49 -13.95 0.61
C ILE A 60 -38.68 -14.66 1.21
N ARG A 61 -39.81 -14.72 0.47
CA ARG A 61 -41.05 -15.40 0.87
C ARG A 61 -41.01 -16.91 0.66
N SER A 62 -40.39 -17.35 -0.45
CA SER A 62 -40.40 -18.75 -0.87
C SER A 62 -39.06 -19.14 -1.52
N GLU A 63 -38.38 -20.11 -0.88
CA GLU A 63 -37.19 -20.78 -1.44
C GLU A 63 -37.52 -21.43 -2.79
N ILE A 64 -38.64 -22.17 -2.86
CA ILE A 64 -39.05 -22.90 -4.05
C ILE A 64 -39.28 -21.95 -5.24
N ALA A 65 -39.98 -20.83 -5.02
CA ALA A 65 -40.23 -19.86 -6.09
C ALA A 65 -38.94 -19.26 -6.64
N LEU A 66 -37.96 -18.97 -5.76
CA LEU A 66 -36.65 -18.45 -6.17
C LEU A 66 -35.83 -19.53 -6.86
N ASP A 67 -35.80 -20.77 -6.36
CA ASP A 67 -35.05 -21.87 -6.99
C ASP A 67 -35.54 -22.12 -8.43
N VAL A 68 -36.87 -22.16 -8.62
CA VAL A 68 -37.51 -22.26 -9.96
C VAL A 68 -37.09 -21.05 -10.83
N TYR A 69 -37.13 -19.85 -10.31
CA TYR A 69 -36.67 -18.66 -11.05
C TYR A 69 -35.22 -18.78 -11.48
N LEU A 70 -34.31 -19.15 -10.57
CA LEU A 70 -32.88 -19.29 -10.82
C LEU A 70 -32.53 -20.42 -11.81
N TYR A 71 -33.38 -21.47 -11.85
CA TYR A 71 -33.26 -22.58 -12.81
C TYR A 71 -33.44 -22.08 -14.25
N PHE A 72 -34.48 -21.27 -14.47
CA PHE A 72 -34.80 -20.74 -15.81
C PHE A 72 -34.02 -19.47 -16.16
N ALA A 73 -33.63 -18.68 -15.17
CA ALA A 73 -32.83 -17.50 -15.39
C ALA A 73 -31.37 -17.91 -15.70
N LYS A 74 -30.88 -17.52 -16.89
CA LYS A 74 -29.48 -17.71 -17.28
C LYS A 74 -28.55 -16.68 -16.57
N SER A 75 -28.87 -16.35 -15.31
CA SER A 75 -28.08 -15.38 -14.55
C SER A 75 -26.74 -16.00 -14.11
N ASN A 76 -25.65 -15.27 -14.35
CA ASN A 76 -24.34 -15.57 -13.82
C ASN A 76 -24.24 -14.91 -12.44
N ILE A 77 -24.29 -15.70 -11.38
CA ILE A 77 -24.21 -15.20 -10.00
C ILE A 77 -22.73 -15.10 -9.63
N GLN A 78 -22.31 -13.91 -9.24
CA GLN A 78 -20.97 -13.65 -8.76
C GLN A 78 -20.87 -13.90 -7.25
N ALA A 79 -19.74 -14.44 -6.81
CA ALA A 79 -19.40 -14.51 -5.40
C ALA A 79 -19.10 -13.10 -4.86
N GLY A 80 -19.41 -12.85 -3.60
CA GLY A 80 -19.18 -11.54 -2.99
C GLY A 80 -20.11 -11.30 -1.81
N GLU A 81 -19.92 -10.16 -1.19
CA GLU A 81 -20.78 -9.65 -0.13
C GLU A 81 -21.79 -8.66 -0.69
N TYR A 82 -23.04 -8.80 -0.31
CA TYR A 82 -24.16 -8.02 -0.84
C TYR A 82 -24.99 -7.41 0.28
N THR A 83 -25.26 -6.12 0.20
CA THR A 83 -26.26 -5.48 1.06
C THR A 83 -27.66 -5.73 0.47
N LEU A 84 -28.49 -6.50 1.19
CA LEU A 84 -29.82 -6.90 0.80
C LEU A 84 -30.86 -6.48 1.85
N SER A 85 -32.11 -6.33 1.42
CA SER A 85 -33.22 -6.00 2.29
C SER A 85 -34.44 -6.84 1.93
N ALA A 86 -35.21 -7.27 2.92
CA ALA A 86 -36.50 -7.98 2.68
C ALA A 86 -37.54 -7.09 1.97
N SER A 87 -37.25 -5.80 1.79
CA SER A 87 -38.04 -4.89 0.95
C SER A 87 -37.71 -4.99 -0.53
N MET A 88 -36.60 -5.68 -0.89
CA MET A 88 -36.29 -6.04 -2.27
C MET A 88 -37.09 -7.26 -2.72
N THR A 89 -37.37 -7.33 -4.01
CA THR A 89 -37.87 -8.57 -4.62
C THR A 89 -36.74 -9.55 -4.86
N PRO A 90 -36.99 -10.87 -4.87
CA PRO A 90 -35.97 -11.86 -5.24
C PRO A 90 -35.29 -11.58 -6.60
N LYS A 91 -36.02 -10.98 -7.56
CA LYS A 91 -35.45 -10.59 -8.86
C LYS A 91 -34.45 -9.44 -8.74
N GLU A 92 -34.75 -8.45 -7.90
CA GLU A 92 -33.82 -7.35 -7.62
C GLU A 92 -32.52 -7.87 -6.95
N MET A 93 -32.66 -8.82 -6.00
CA MET A 93 -31.49 -9.47 -5.37
C MET A 93 -30.65 -10.25 -6.38
N VAL A 94 -31.30 -11.07 -7.25
CA VAL A 94 -30.59 -11.82 -8.29
C VAL A 94 -29.92 -10.89 -9.31
N ASN A 95 -30.51 -9.73 -9.59
CA ASN A 95 -29.89 -8.74 -10.46
C ASN A 95 -28.61 -8.21 -9.84
N LYS A 96 -28.59 -7.86 -8.54
CA LYS A 96 -27.38 -7.46 -7.81
C LYS A 96 -26.28 -8.52 -7.91
N PHE A 97 -26.62 -9.80 -7.69
CA PHE A 97 -25.68 -10.91 -7.83
C PHE A 97 -25.13 -11.07 -9.26
N SER A 98 -25.95 -10.77 -10.26
CA SER A 98 -25.58 -10.95 -11.68
C SER A 98 -24.74 -9.78 -12.22
N THR A 99 -24.98 -8.58 -11.71
CA THR A 99 -24.22 -7.36 -12.07
C THR A 99 -22.95 -7.19 -11.25
N GLY A 100 -22.79 -7.99 -10.16
CA GLY A 100 -21.66 -7.80 -9.24
C GLY A 100 -21.81 -6.54 -8.40
N ASP A 101 -23.06 -6.13 -8.07
CA ASP A 101 -23.32 -5.02 -7.14
C ASP A 101 -23.02 -5.47 -5.69
N ILE A 102 -21.75 -5.81 -5.48
CA ILE A 102 -21.19 -6.21 -4.18
C ILE A 102 -21.03 -4.98 -3.29
N THR A 103 -21.29 -5.19 -2.00
CA THR A 103 -20.91 -4.19 -1.00
C THR A 103 -19.40 -4.24 -0.88
N ILE A 104 -18.75 -3.22 -1.43
CA ILE A 104 -17.32 -3.07 -1.29
C ILE A 104 -17.09 -2.30 0.01
N HIS A 105 -16.48 -2.96 0.98
CA HIS A 105 -15.92 -2.29 2.14
C HIS A 105 -14.48 -1.93 1.79
N SER A 106 -14.13 -0.67 1.97
CA SER A 106 -12.78 -0.18 1.76
C SER A 106 -12.35 0.65 2.96
N GLU A 107 -11.08 0.56 3.28
CA GLU A 107 -10.41 1.37 4.29
C GLU A 107 -9.56 2.45 3.63
N THR A 108 -9.72 3.67 4.12
CA THR A 108 -8.84 4.77 3.73
C THR A 108 -7.64 4.79 4.67
N ILE A 109 -6.43 4.61 4.12
CA ILE A 109 -5.18 4.49 4.87
C ILE A 109 -4.18 5.51 4.33
N THR A 110 -3.68 6.37 5.23
CA THR A 110 -2.62 7.34 4.91
C THR A 110 -1.27 6.78 5.34
N LEU A 111 -0.36 6.65 4.38
CA LEU A 111 1.03 6.24 4.58
C LEU A 111 1.92 7.48 4.41
N ILE A 112 2.65 7.83 5.46
CA ILE A 112 3.37 9.11 5.58
C ILE A 112 4.79 8.95 5.07
N GLU A 113 5.32 9.99 4.38
CA GLU A 113 6.71 10.07 3.94
C GLU A 113 7.71 9.97 5.11
N GLY A 114 8.91 9.51 4.81
CA GLY A 114 9.99 9.33 5.80
C GLY A 114 9.78 8.15 6.76
N LYS A 115 8.69 7.40 6.62
CA LYS A 115 8.43 6.17 7.39
C LYS A 115 9.06 4.95 6.71
N ARG A 116 9.48 3.99 7.53
CA ARG A 116 10.03 2.72 7.07
C ARG A 116 8.93 1.78 6.59
N ILE A 117 9.29 0.81 5.80
CA ILE A 117 8.36 -0.23 5.36
C ILE A 117 7.76 -1.02 6.55
N THR A 118 8.51 -1.14 7.65
CA THR A 118 8.03 -1.75 8.91
C THR A 118 6.93 -0.95 9.59
N ASP A 119 6.95 0.39 9.46
CA ASP A 119 5.89 1.29 9.93
C ASP A 119 4.65 1.14 9.04
N TYR A 120 4.85 1.08 7.70
CA TYR A 120 3.78 0.84 6.75
C TYR A 120 3.08 -0.49 7.02
N ALA A 121 3.87 -1.56 7.22
CA ALA A 121 3.34 -2.88 7.57
C ALA A 121 2.47 -2.83 8.85
N SER A 122 2.90 -2.07 9.86
CA SER A 122 2.12 -1.88 11.09
C SER A 122 0.82 -1.13 10.82
N THR A 123 0.87 0.00 10.11
CA THR A 123 -0.31 0.82 9.79
C THR A 123 -1.33 0.07 8.92
N LEU A 124 -0.85 -0.71 7.96
CA LEU A 124 -1.69 -1.52 7.07
C LEU A 124 -2.38 -2.66 7.83
N SER A 125 -1.64 -3.36 8.70
CA SER A 125 -2.18 -4.49 9.48
C SER A 125 -3.17 -4.08 10.58
N GLU A 126 -3.22 -2.81 10.96
CA GLU A 126 -4.26 -2.28 11.86
C GLU A 126 -5.63 -2.14 11.18
N LYS A 127 -5.67 -2.12 9.84
CA LYS A 127 -6.83 -1.76 9.05
C LYS A 127 -7.28 -2.86 8.08
N LEU A 128 -6.37 -3.68 7.61
CA LEU A 128 -6.60 -4.71 6.60
C LEU A 128 -6.49 -6.11 7.21
N ASP A 129 -7.08 -7.09 6.55
CA ASP A 129 -7.18 -8.47 7.04
C ASP A 129 -5.91 -9.30 6.76
N PHE A 130 -4.75 -8.74 7.14
CA PHE A 130 -3.47 -9.45 7.15
C PHE A 130 -2.56 -8.93 8.28
N THR A 131 -1.62 -9.74 8.70
CA THR A 131 -0.66 -9.39 9.75
C THR A 131 0.52 -8.58 9.20
N LYS A 132 1.20 -7.83 10.10
CA LYS A 132 2.47 -7.17 9.78
C LYS A 132 3.51 -8.14 9.20
N GLU A 133 3.58 -9.36 9.75
CA GLU A 133 4.52 -10.40 9.32
C GLU A 133 4.21 -10.89 7.91
N GLU A 134 2.94 -11.10 7.57
CA GLU A 134 2.53 -11.50 6.22
C GLU A 134 2.93 -10.45 5.19
N PHE A 135 2.72 -9.16 5.48
CA PHE A 135 3.15 -8.08 4.60
C PHE A 135 4.67 -8.07 4.42
N LEU A 136 5.44 -8.13 5.51
CA LEU A 136 6.90 -8.12 5.46
C LEU A 136 7.48 -9.38 4.79
N ASN A 137 6.85 -10.54 4.97
CA ASN A 137 7.22 -11.76 4.26
C ASN A 137 7.00 -11.62 2.75
N THR A 138 5.88 -11.03 2.32
CA THR A 138 5.62 -10.75 0.90
C THR A 138 6.62 -9.77 0.30
N VAL A 139 7.02 -8.73 1.06
CA VAL A 139 8.09 -7.79 0.65
C VAL A 139 9.42 -8.49 0.42
N ASN A 140 9.72 -9.53 1.21
CA ASN A 140 10.97 -10.30 1.15
C ASN A 140 10.85 -11.59 0.31
N ASP A 141 9.69 -11.86 -0.27
CA ASP A 141 9.48 -13.05 -1.09
C ASP A 141 10.19 -12.93 -2.45
N GLU A 142 11.21 -13.75 -2.67
CA GLU A 142 12.05 -13.70 -3.88
C GLU A 142 11.25 -14.05 -5.14
N GLU A 143 10.27 -14.97 -5.07
CA GLU A 143 9.44 -15.34 -6.21
C GLU A 143 8.52 -14.17 -6.59
N PHE A 144 7.90 -13.51 -5.61
CA PHE A 144 7.08 -12.33 -5.84
C PHE A 144 7.91 -11.18 -6.41
N LEU A 145 9.08 -10.87 -5.85
CA LEU A 145 9.99 -9.83 -6.37
C LEU A 145 10.42 -10.11 -7.81
N ASN A 146 10.83 -11.35 -8.10
CA ASN A 146 11.17 -11.76 -9.46
C ASN A 146 9.98 -11.62 -10.41
N SER A 147 8.76 -11.92 -9.96
CA SER A 147 7.55 -11.74 -10.78
C SER A 147 7.31 -10.27 -11.13
N LEU A 148 7.52 -9.35 -10.17
CA LEU A 148 7.41 -7.89 -10.39
C LEU A 148 8.48 -7.38 -11.37
N ILE A 149 9.74 -7.75 -11.16
CA ILE A 149 10.88 -7.33 -11.98
C ILE A 149 10.71 -7.83 -13.43
N ASN A 150 10.31 -9.08 -13.61
CA ASN A 150 10.18 -9.71 -14.93
C ASN A 150 8.86 -9.39 -15.64
N SER A 151 7.89 -8.78 -14.96
CA SER A 151 6.61 -8.40 -15.58
C SER A 151 6.75 -7.36 -16.69
N GLY A 152 7.80 -6.55 -16.67
CA GLY A 152 7.96 -5.39 -17.55
C GLY A 152 7.04 -4.21 -17.18
N GLU A 153 6.18 -4.37 -16.19
CA GLU A 153 5.23 -3.34 -15.76
C GLU A 153 5.91 -2.23 -14.93
N TYR A 154 6.88 -2.61 -14.11
CA TYR A 154 7.63 -1.73 -13.22
C TYR A 154 9.10 -1.65 -13.65
N SER A 155 9.38 -0.94 -14.75
CA SER A 155 10.73 -0.81 -15.31
C SER A 155 11.77 -0.19 -14.37
N PHE A 156 11.33 0.39 -13.26
CA PHE A 156 12.18 0.94 -12.21
C PHE A 156 12.60 -0.09 -11.17
N LEU A 157 12.01 -1.30 -11.17
CA LEU A 157 12.47 -2.42 -10.35
C LEU A 157 13.51 -3.21 -11.12
N THR A 158 14.67 -3.41 -10.52
CA THR A 158 15.80 -4.10 -11.14
C THR A 158 16.32 -5.22 -10.26
N SER A 159 17.22 -6.03 -10.80
CA SER A 159 17.88 -7.10 -10.02
C SER A 159 18.72 -6.61 -8.85
N GLU A 160 18.98 -5.29 -8.73
CA GLU A 160 19.63 -4.69 -7.55
C GLU A 160 18.86 -5.01 -6.27
N LEU A 161 17.50 -5.13 -6.36
CA LEU A 161 16.63 -5.46 -5.23
C LEU A 161 16.82 -6.88 -4.68
N LEU A 162 17.41 -7.78 -5.45
CA LEU A 162 17.65 -9.16 -5.06
C LEU A 162 18.99 -9.34 -4.30
N ASN A 163 19.66 -8.24 -3.95
CA ASN A 163 20.86 -8.30 -3.14
C ASN A 163 20.51 -8.71 -1.71
N THR A 164 21.08 -9.80 -1.23
CA THR A 164 20.79 -10.41 0.08
C THR A 164 21.19 -9.55 1.28
N ASP A 165 22.00 -8.51 1.07
CA ASP A 165 22.39 -7.55 2.11
C ASP A 165 21.36 -6.44 2.30
N ILE A 166 20.34 -6.34 1.42
CA ILE A 166 19.22 -5.41 1.56
C ILE A 166 18.21 -6.00 2.56
N TYR A 167 17.86 -5.22 3.58
CA TYR A 167 16.93 -5.69 4.63
C TYR A 167 15.50 -5.85 4.14
N TYR A 168 15.03 -4.87 3.35
CA TYR A 168 13.71 -4.87 2.73
C TYR A 168 13.82 -4.38 1.29
N PRO A 169 13.71 -5.27 0.30
CA PRO A 169 13.92 -4.93 -1.12
C PRO A 169 13.07 -3.76 -1.64
N LEU A 170 11.84 -3.62 -1.13
CA LEU A 170 10.93 -2.57 -1.56
C LEU A 170 10.96 -1.31 -0.66
N GLU A 171 11.91 -1.19 0.29
CA GLU A 171 12.10 0.04 1.04
C GLU A 171 12.40 1.21 0.09
N GLY A 172 11.69 2.33 0.26
CA GLY A 172 11.79 3.50 -0.61
C GLY A 172 11.04 3.41 -1.94
N TYR A 173 10.50 2.24 -2.30
CA TYR A 173 9.76 2.01 -3.53
C TYR A 173 8.24 2.08 -3.37
N LEU A 174 7.73 2.06 -2.14
CA LEU A 174 6.30 2.14 -1.85
C LEU A 174 5.92 3.59 -1.56
N TYR A 175 5.32 4.26 -2.56
CA TYR A 175 5.08 5.71 -2.48
C TYR A 175 4.16 6.08 -1.32
N PRO A 176 4.50 7.11 -0.52
CA PRO A 176 3.62 7.66 0.53
C PRO A 176 2.44 8.40 -0.08
N ASP A 177 1.22 7.99 0.27
CA ASP A 177 -0.02 8.66 -0.15
C ASP A 177 -1.19 8.20 0.75
N THR A 178 -2.37 8.73 0.49
CA THR A 178 -3.62 8.22 1.04
C THR A 178 -4.25 7.27 0.03
N TYR A 179 -4.38 6.03 0.42
CA TYR A 179 -4.91 4.93 -0.38
C TYR A 179 -6.29 4.50 0.08
N GLU A 180 -7.08 4.00 -0.85
CA GLU A 180 -8.30 3.28 -0.56
C GLU A 180 -8.09 1.81 -0.92
N PHE A 181 -8.05 0.94 0.08
CA PHE A 181 -7.89 -0.50 -0.09
C PHE A 181 -9.17 -1.24 0.28
N LEU A 182 -9.45 -2.34 -0.41
CA LEU A 182 -10.51 -3.26 0.00
C LEU A 182 -10.13 -3.91 1.33
N ASP A 183 -11.10 -4.17 2.22
CA ASP A 183 -10.87 -4.83 3.52
C ASP A 183 -10.15 -6.17 3.37
N ASN A 184 -10.47 -6.90 2.31
CA ASN A 184 -9.89 -8.20 1.97
C ASN A 184 -8.69 -8.09 0.99
N ALA A 185 -8.07 -6.92 0.88
CA ALA A 185 -6.87 -6.76 0.06
C ALA A 185 -5.74 -7.65 0.59
N THR A 186 -5.03 -8.31 -0.32
CA THR A 186 -3.85 -9.10 0.04
C THR A 186 -2.60 -8.23 0.07
N PRO A 187 -1.52 -8.61 0.81
CA PRO A 187 -0.26 -7.90 0.79
C PRO A 187 0.26 -7.61 -0.63
N GLU A 188 0.17 -8.58 -1.55
CA GLU A 188 0.62 -8.42 -2.94
C GLU A 188 -0.20 -7.35 -3.68
N SER A 189 -1.53 -7.30 -3.45
CA SER A 189 -2.40 -6.31 -4.11
C SER A 189 -2.13 -4.90 -3.58
N VAL A 190 -1.88 -4.76 -2.29
CA VAL A 190 -1.49 -3.50 -1.63
C VAL A 190 -0.15 -3.01 -2.19
N ILE A 191 0.87 -3.88 -2.23
CA ILE A 191 2.19 -3.55 -2.76
C ILE A 191 2.08 -3.10 -4.23
N LYS A 192 1.34 -3.81 -5.06
CA LYS A 192 1.15 -3.43 -6.48
C LYS A 192 0.49 -2.07 -6.62
N THR A 193 -0.57 -1.79 -5.83
CA THR A 193 -1.22 -0.48 -5.83
C THR A 193 -0.24 0.64 -5.48
N MET A 194 0.62 0.43 -4.48
CA MET A 194 1.63 1.41 -4.09
C MET A 194 2.74 1.57 -5.15
N LEU A 195 3.14 0.48 -5.82
CA LEU A 195 4.08 0.52 -6.94
C LEU A 195 3.50 1.25 -8.16
N ASP A 196 2.19 1.13 -8.42
CA ASP A 196 1.50 1.89 -9.46
C ASP A 196 1.56 3.40 -9.19
N HIS A 197 1.40 3.81 -7.92
CA HIS A 197 1.60 5.20 -7.51
C HIS A 197 3.05 5.64 -7.66
N THR A 198 4.01 4.80 -7.29
CA THR A 198 5.44 5.07 -7.53
C THR A 198 5.72 5.28 -9.01
N LYS A 199 5.20 4.42 -9.88
CA LYS A 199 5.30 4.54 -11.34
C LYS A 199 4.75 5.88 -11.84
N LEU A 200 3.56 6.26 -11.35
CA LEU A 200 2.95 7.53 -11.68
C LEU A 200 3.84 8.71 -11.26
N LYS A 201 4.36 8.71 -10.02
CA LYS A 201 5.20 9.78 -9.50
C LYS A 201 6.56 9.89 -10.20
N LEU A 202 7.19 8.76 -10.50
CA LEU A 202 8.42 8.75 -11.28
C LEU A 202 8.20 9.27 -12.71
N SER A 203 7.01 9.07 -13.28
CA SER A 203 6.67 9.61 -14.59
C SER A 203 6.67 11.15 -14.66
N GLU A 204 6.39 11.83 -13.53
CA GLU A 204 6.45 13.29 -13.42
C GLU A 204 7.87 13.86 -13.59
N VAL A 205 8.90 13.04 -13.37
CA VAL A 205 10.32 13.43 -13.34
C VAL A 205 11.19 12.64 -14.32
N THR A 206 10.60 11.96 -15.28
CA THR A 206 11.29 11.06 -16.23
C THR A 206 12.47 11.72 -16.95
N GLU A 207 12.31 12.98 -17.40
CA GLU A 207 13.37 13.72 -18.11
C GLU A 207 14.55 14.01 -17.17
N LEU A 208 14.29 14.37 -15.91
CA LEU A 208 15.30 14.61 -14.91
C LEU A 208 16.05 13.32 -14.56
N ILE A 209 15.33 12.22 -14.39
CA ILE A 209 15.90 10.88 -14.16
C ILE A 209 16.85 10.52 -15.30
N SER A 210 16.38 10.62 -16.55
CA SER A 210 17.17 10.27 -17.74
C SER A 210 18.44 11.11 -17.89
N SER A 211 18.40 12.38 -17.48
CA SER A 211 19.55 13.31 -17.53
C SER A 211 20.50 13.17 -16.36
N SER A 212 20.09 12.56 -15.24
CA SER A 212 20.89 12.45 -14.02
C SER A 212 22.08 11.50 -14.12
N GLY A 213 21.98 10.48 -14.97
CA GLY A 213 22.94 9.38 -15.06
C GLY A 213 22.91 8.41 -13.88
N LEU A 214 21.91 8.51 -13.00
CA LEU A 214 21.75 7.66 -11.80
C LEU A 214 20.71 6.56 -12.08
N SER A 215 20.90 5.39 -11.45
CA SER A 215 19.83 4.39 -11.40
C SER A 215 18.70 4.86 -10.49
N ILE A 216 17.47 4.33 -10.69
CA ILE A 216 16.34 4.62 -9.80
C ILE A 216 16.69 4.22 -8.35
N HIS A 217 17.36 3.11 -8.16
CA HIS A 217 17.81 2.66 -6.85
C HIS A 217 18.71 3.71 -6.18
N GLN A 218 19.68 4.27 -6.91
CA GLN A 218 20.55 5.34 -6.39
C GLN A 218 19.77 6.62 -6.07
N ILE A 219 18.80 6.99 -6.92
CA ILE A 219 17.95 8.17 -6.70
C ILE A 219 17.12 7.98 -5.43
N LEU A 220 16.42 6.86 -5.27
CA LEU A 220 15.59 6.58 -4.09
C LEU A 220 16.43 6.45 -2.83
N THR A 221 17.62 5.83 -2.93
CA THR A 221 18.57 5.74 -1.81
C THR A 221 18.98 7.14 -1.34
N MET A 222 19.45 7.99 -2.25
CA MET A 222 19.83 9.36 -1.91
C MET A 222 18.63 10.16 -1.39
N ALA A 223 17.47 10.04 -2.02
CA ALA A 223 16.26 10.74 -1.61
C ALA A 223 15.81 10.34 -0.19
N SER A 224 16.02 9.07 0.21
CA SER A 224 15.67 8.62 1.56
C SER A 224 16.57 9.24 2.65
N LEU A 225 17.82 9.52 2.35
CA LEU A 225 18.69 10.28 3.24
C LEU A 225 18.23 11.75 3.33
N VAL A 226 17.99 12.38 2.17
CA VAL A 226 17.52 13.77 2.09
C VAL A 226 16.18 13.94 2.82
N GLU A 227 15.25 12.99 2.68
CA GLU A 227 13.95 12.99 3.37
C GLU A 227 14.08 13.04 4.89
N LYS A 228 15.11 12.38 5.43
CA LYS A 228 15.34 12.30 6.88
C LYS A 228 16.17 13.46 7.43
N GLU A 229 16.88 14.22 6.58
CA GLU A 229 17.82 15.27 7.01
C GLU A 229 17.23 16.69 6.86
N ALA A 230 16.22 16.90 6.02
CA ALA A 230 15.70 18.24 5.75
C ALA A 230 14.17 18.26 5.54
N ASN A 231 13.55 19.33 6.05
CA ASN A 231 12.09 19.52 5.98
C ASN A 231 11.65 20.50 4.87
N SER A 232 12.52 21.44 4.45
CA SER A 232 12.19 22.39 3.37
C SER A 232 12.79 21.93 2.03
N ASP A 233 12.12 22.24 0.92
CA ASP A 233 12.61 21.88 -0.42
C ASP A 233 13.98 22.50 -0.70
N THR A 234 14.18 23.76 -0.29
CA THR A 234 15.46 24.45 -0.47
C THR A 234 16.62 23.78 0.32
N ASP A 235 16.34 23.29 1.54
CA ASP A 235 17.35 22.60 2.33
C ASP A 235 17.57 21.18 1.80
N ARG A 236 16.53 20.48 1.33
CA ARG A 236 16.66 19.19 0.63
C ARG A 236 17.61 19.27 -0.55
N GLU A 237 17.49 20.31 -1.41
CA GLU A 237 18.41 20.52 -2.55
C GLU A 237 19.86 20.75 -2.12
N LYS A 238 20.09 21.49 -1.03
CA LYS A 238 21.43 21.72 -0.49
C LYS A 238 22.00 20.47 0.17
N VAL A 239 21.20 19.74 0.96
CA VAL A 239 21.60 18.46 1.56
C VAL A 239 21.99 17.46 0.47
N ALA A 240 21.16 17.33 -0.58
CA ALA A 240 21.50 16.51 -1.73
C ALA A 240 22.84 16.93 -2.36
N GLN A 241 23.07 18.23 -2.55
CA GLN A 241 24.34 18.76 -3.07
C GLN A 241 25.52 18.38 -2.16
N VAL A 242 25.38 18.49 -0.82
CA VAL A 242 26.44 18.09 0.12
C VAL A 242 26.77 16.62 -0.02
N PHE A 243 25.77 15.74 -0.10
CA PHE A 243 26.00 14.31 -0.27
C PHE A 243 26.68 13.99 -1.59
N PHE A 244 26.26 14.59 -2.71
CA PHE A 244 26.94 14.42 -3.99
C PHE A 244 28.38 14.92 -3.96
N LYS A 245 28.64 16.04 -3.30
CA LYS A 245 30.00 16.56 -3.13
C LYS A 245 30.86 15.59 -2.33
N ARG A 246 30.36 15.08 -1.19
CA ARG A 246 31.07 14.09 -0.38
C ARG A 246 31.39 12.81 -1.16
N ILE A 247 30.46 12.34 -1.99
CA ILE A 247 30.70 11.21 -2.88
C ILE A 247 31.84 11.53 -3.85
N SER A 248 31.81 12.69 -4.53
CA SER A 248 32.83 13.09 -5.51
C SER A 248 34.19 13.29 -4.87
N ASP A 249 34.21 13.76 -3.64
CA ASP A 249 35.47 14.01 -2.87
C ASP A 249 35.96 12.75 -2.14
N ASN A 250 35.34 11.60 -2.37
CA ASN A 250 35.66 10.33 -1.71
C ASN A 250 35.59 10.41 -0.17
N MET A 251 34.61 11.15 0.35
CA MET A 251 34.33 11.31 1.77
C MET A 251 33.21 10.36 2.22
N PRO A 252 33.15 9.97 3.50
CA PRO A 252 31.96 9.27 4.03
C PRO A 252 30.77 10.23 4.05
N LEU A 253 29.55 9.73 3.81
CA LEU A 253 28.36 10.57 3.91
C LEU A 253 28.11 11.03 5.35
N GLY A 254 28.44 10.20 6.33
CA GLY A 254 28.43 10.54 7.75
C GLY A 254 27.05 10.87 8.31
N SER A 255 26.00 10.27 7.76
CA SER A 255 24.60 10.51 8.15
C SER A 255 24.17 9.52 9.24
N ASP A 256 23.72 10.05 10.39
CA ASP A 256 23.25 9.23 11.53
C ASP A 256 22.01 8.41 11.18
N VAL A 257 21.14 8.92 10.31
CA VAL A 257 19.90 8.22 9.94
C VAL A 257 20.17 6.88 9.28
N THR A 258 21.28 6.74 8.57
CA THR A 258 21.73 5.47 7.99
C THR A 258 22.21 4.47 9.03
N THR A 259 22.84 4.96 10.10
CA THR A 259 23.23 4.12 11.24
C THR A 259 22.00 3.62 11.99
N TYR A 260 21.05 4.53 12.32
CA TYR A 260 19.78 4.13 12.96
C TYR A 260 19.06 3.02 12.19
N TYR A 261 18.98 3.16 10.86
CA TYR A 261 18.34 2.13 10.02
C TYR A 261 19.14 0.82 10.05
N GLY A 262 20.45 0.91 9.84
CA GLY A 262 21.32 -0.26 9.74
C GLY A 262 21.39 -1.10 11.01
N VAL A 263 21.26 -0.48 12.21
CA VAL A 263 21.23 -1.19 13.50
C VAL A 263 19.81 -1.45 14.03
N GLY A 264 18.77 -1.12 13.25
CA GLY A 264 17.37 -1.37 13.61
C GLY A 264 16.86 -0.52 14.77
N LYS A 265 17.44 0.68 15.00
CA LYS A 265 17.01 1.63 16.04
C LYS A 265 16.08 2.71 15.48
N GLU A 266 15.25 3.28 16.35
CA GLU A 266 14.40 4.42 16.00
C GLU A 266 15.14 5.75 16.17
N MET A 267 14.72 6.77 15.39
CA MET A 267 15.25 8.12 15.54
C MET A 267 14.96 8.66 16.94
N GLY A 268 16.03 9.10 17.61
CA GLY A 268 15.99 9.57 19.00
C GLY A 268 16.49 8.55 20.03
N ASP A 269 16.66 7.29 19.65
CA ASP A 269 17.37 6.32 20.50
C ASP A 269 18.84 6.73 20.66
N VAL A 270 19.46 6.27 21.75
CA VAL A 270 20.89 6.52 21.97
C VAL A 270 21.71 5.61 21.06
N LEU A 271 22.48 6.19 20.13
CA LEU A 271 23.50 5.47 19.39
C LEU A 271 24.73 5.24 20.28
N THR A 272 25.09 3.99 20.46
CA THR A 272 26.33 3.61 21.18
C THR A 272 27.54 3.66 20.24
N ILE A 273 28.74 3.60 20.82
CA ILE A 273 29.98 3.49 20.04
C ILE A 273 29.98 2.22 19.16
N ASN A 274 29.37 1.14 19.65
CA ASN A 274 29.24 -0.10 18.88
C ASN A 274 28.32 0.09 17.68
N ASP A 275 27.18 0.81 17.83
CA ASP A 275 26.28 1.11 16.74
C ASP A 275 26.98 1.97 15.66
N LEU A 276 27.76 2.98 16.08
CA LEU A 276 28.48 3.85 15.15
C LEU A 276 29.60 3.10 14.38
N ASN A 277 30.14 2.04 14.94
CA ASN A 277 31.16 1.19 14.32
C ASN A 277 30.60 -0.12 13.71
N ASP A 278 29.29 -0.31 13.74
CA ASP A 278 28.68 -1.49 13.14
C ASP A 278 28.90 -1.50 11.63
N ARG A 279 29.41 -2.62 11.10
CA ARG A 279 29.80 -2.76 9.68
C ARG A 279 28.67 -3.26 8.79
N ASN A 280 27.43 -2.88 9.08
CA ASN A 280 26.33 -3.16 8.18
C ASN A 280 26.40 -2.30 6.89
N PRO A 281 25.80 -2.72 5.79
CA PRO A 281 25.92 -2.07 4.48
C PRO A 281 25.19 -0.72 4.38
N TYR A 282 24.46 -0.32 5.43
CA TYR A 282 23.79 0.99 5.49
C TYR A 282 24.61 2.05 6.22
N ASN A 283 25.51 1.68 7.13
CA ASN A 283 26.21 2.61 8.00
C ASN A 283 27.23 3.49 7.26
N THR A 284 26.85 4.72 6.92
CA THR A 284 27.70 5.70 6.22
C THR A 284 28.63 6.48 7.15
N ARG A 285 28.65 6.18 8.47
CA ARG A 285 29.53 6.83 9.45
C ARG A 285 30.86 6.12 9.66
N LEU A 286 31.08 4.97 9.02
CA LEU A 286 32.35 4.25 9.17
C LEU A 286 33.53 5.10 8.79
N THR A 287 34.52 5.20 9.70
CA THR A 287 35.74 6.03 9.54
C THR A 287 36.93 5.27 8.98
N ASP A 288 36.77 3.97 8.71
CA ASP A 288 37.84 3.11 8.17
C ASP A 288 38.00 3.21 6.64
N GLY A 289 37.23 4.08 6.00
CA GLY A 289 37.29 4.34 4.57
C GLY A 289 36.44 3.40 3.71
N THR A 290 35.80 2.37 4.29
CA THR A 290 35.03 1.38 3.53
C THR A 290 33.77 1.97 2.87
N MET A 291 33.21 3.03 3.47
CA MET A 291 32.02 3.75 2.96
C MET A 291 32.33 5.11 2.34
N ASN A 292 33.62 5.43 2.13
CA ASN A 292 33.99 6.67 1.47
C ASN A 292 33.51 6.71 0.02
N GLY A 293 32.88 7.82 -0.37
CA GLY A 293 32.34 8.03 -1.71
C GLY A 293 31.18 7.11 -2.10
N LYS A 294 30.52 6.48 -1.15
CA LYS A 294 29.47 5.50 -1.41
C LYS A 294 28.14 5.88 -0.75
N LEU A 295 27.07 5.52 -1.43
CA LEU A 295 25.73 5.43 -0.86
C LEU A 295 25.61 4.17 0.03
N PRO A 296 24.66 4.14 0.98
CA PRO A 296 24.22 2.87 1.56
C PRO A 296 23.68 1.96 0.47
N ILE A 297 23.54 0.67 0.79
CA ILE A 297 23.14 -0.37 -0.17
C ILE A 297 21.74 -0.18 -0.74
N GLY A 298 20.88 0.54 -0.05
CA GLY A 298 19.51 0.83 -0.46
C GLY A 298 18.85 1.93 0.34
N PRO A 299 17.61 2.29 0.02
CA PRO A 299 16.84 3.30 0.75
C PRO A 299 16.63 2.92 2.22
N ILE A 300 16.42 3.92 3.07
CA ILE A 300 16.22 3.78 4.52
C ILE A 300 14.81 4.19 4.99
N CYS A 301 13.99 4.70 4.08
CA CYS A 301 12.59 5.05 4.28
C CYS A 301 11.89 5.26 2.94
N ASN A 302 10.56 5.34 2.95
CA ASN A 302 9.76 5.71 1.79
C ASN A 302 9.74 7.24 1.61
N VAL A 303 9.86 7.70 0.38
CA VAL A 303 10.24 9.08 0.06
C VAL A 303 9.13 9.88 -0.61
N SER A 304 9.09 11.18 -0.33
CA SER A 304 8.25 12.14 -1.04
C SER A 304 8.80 12.45 -2.44
N ILE A 305 7.93 12.93 -3.32
CA ILE A 305 8.37 13.46 -4.64
C ILE A 305 9.29 14.67 -4.50
N SER A 306 9.16 15.46 -3.42
CA SER A 306 10.02 16.59 -3.11
C SER A 306 11.48 16.16 -2.90
N SER A 307 11.72 15.09 -2.15
CA SER A 307 13.07 14.55 -1.94
C SER A 307 13.66 13.96 -3.22
N ILE A 308 12.84 13.29 -4.05
CA ILE A 308 13.29 12.83 -5.37
C ILE A 308 13.69 14.01 -6.26
N LYS A 309 12.86 15.07 -6.32
CA LYS A 309 13.15 16.28 -7.09
C LYS A 309 14.40 16.99 -6.57
N ALA A 310 14.61 17.05 -5.26
CA ALA A 310 15.80 17.66 -4.65
C ALA A 310 17.10 16.93 -5.05
N VAL A 311 17.08 15.61 -5.15
CA VAL A 311 18.21 14.81 -5.64
C VAL A 311 18.50 15.09 -7.11
N LEU A 312 17.45 15.21 -7.93
CA LEU A 312 17.57 15.42 -9.39
C LEU A 312 17.92 16.87 -9.75
N ASN A 313 17.51 17.85 -8.91
CA ASN A 313 17.73 19.29 -9.10
C ASN A 313 18.57 19.90 -7.97
N LYS A 314 19.57 19.14 -7.47
CA LYS A 314 20.42 19.61 -6.38
C LYS A 314 20.94 21.03 -6.61
N SER A 315 21.08 21.79 -5.54
CA SER A 315 21.63 23.16 -5.56
C SER A 315 23.03 23.22 -6.18
N ASN A 316 23.33 24.33 -6.84
CA ASN A 316 24.68 24.59 -7.35
C ASN A 316 25.50 25.38 -6.32
N THR A 317 25.86 24.74 -5.22
CA THR A 317 26.66 25.29 -4.12
C THR A 317 27.89 24.41 -3.87
N ASN A 318 28.82 24.85 -2.99
CA ASN A 318 30.02 24.10 -2.65
C ASN A 318 30.04 23.61 -1.21
N TYR A 319 28.89 23.58 -0.54
CA TYR A 319 28.81 23.13 0.83
C TYR A 319 29.29 21.68 0.97
N THR A 320 30.08 21.44 2.01
CA THR A 320 30.62 20.10 2.35
C THR A 320 30.04 19.58 3.66
N TYR A 321 29.56 20.50 4.50
CA TYR A 321 29.02 20.18 5.83
C TYR A 321 27.68 20.84 6.04
N PHE A 322 26.85 20.20 6.83
CA PHE A 322 25.61 20.79 7.35
C PHE A 322 25.33 20.30 8.76
N VAL A 323 24.59 21.10 9.53
CA VAL A 323 24.11 20.75 10.85
C VAL A 323 22.72 21.33 11.05
N ALA A 324 21.79 20.52 11.56
CA ALA A 324 20.46 20.99 11.92
C ALA A 324 20.45 21.49 13.37
N ASN A 325 19.77 22.61 13.62
CA ASN A 325 19.40 23.02 14.95
C ASN A 325 18.24 22.12 15.42
N THR A 326 18.52 21.25 16.38
CA THR A 326 17.52 20.29 16.90
C THR A 326 16.33 20.94 17.61
N CYS A 327 16.48 22.23 18.01
CA CYS A 327 15.43 22.98 18.71
C CYS A 327 14.51 23.73 17.74
N THR A 328 15.01 24.19 16.60
CA THR A 328 14.24 24.99 15.63
C THR A 328 13.98 24.25 14.31
N GLY A 329 14.74 23.20 14.02
CA GLY A 329 14.72 22.49 12.73
C GLY A 329 15.45 23.24 11.60
N GLU A 330 16.06 24.40 11.86
CA GLU A 330 16.83 25.15 10.87
C GLU A 330 18.13 24.45 10.51
N VAL A 331 18.45 24.36 9.22
CA VAL A 331 19.68 23.69 8.72
C VAL A 331 20.71 24.73 8.28
N PHE A 332 21.93 24.61 8.80
CA PHE A 332 23.06 25.47 8.49
C PHE A 332 24.07 24.72 7.64
N PHE A 333 24.57 25.37 6.59
CA PHE A 333 25.48 24.79 5.61
C PHE A 333 26.83 25.50 5.64
N GLN A 334 27.95 24.76 5.56
CA GLN A 334 29.30 25.27 5.60
C GLN A 334 30.17 24.59 4.54
N GLU A 335 31.13 25.34 4.00
CA GLU A 335 32.18 24.82 3.12
C GLU A 335 33.39 24.34 3.91
N ASP A 336 33.75 25.09 4.96
CA ASP A 336 34.90 24.83 5.80
C ASP A 336 34.57 24.01 7.05
N TYR A 337 35.47 23.09 7.41
CA TYR A 337 35.27 22.20 8.57
C TYR A 337 35.36 22.94 9.92
N GLN A 338 36.20 23.97 10.03
CA GLN A 338 36.33 24.71 11.29
C GLN A 338 35.10 25.61 11.54
N GLU A 339 34.53 26.18 10.48
CA GLU A 339 33.28 26.91 10.55
C GLU A 339 32.12 25.98 10.94
N PHE A 340 32.11 24.77 10.38
CA PHE A 340 31.12 23.74 10.75
C PHE A 340 31.23 23.37 12.24
N LEU A 341 32.44 23.08 12.77
CA LEU A 341 32.63 22.77 14.19
C LEU A 341 32.20 23.91 15.10
N SER A 342 32.50 25.16 14.70
CA SER A 342 32.10 26.36 15.44
C SER A 342 30.57 26.46 15.51
N LYS A 343 29.88 26.20 14.39
CA LYS A 343 28.40 26.22 14.32
C LYS A 343 27.80 25.09 15.17
N VAL A 344 28.34 23.89 15.14
CA VAL A 344 27.90 22.78 16.00
C VAL A 344 27.99 23.17 17.48
N THR A 345 29.14 23.77 17.90
CA THR A 345 29.33 24.21 19.30
C THR A 345 28.34 25.29 19.70
N GLU A 346 28.09 26.28 18.83
CA GLU A 346 27.07 27.33 19.01
C GLU A 346 25.68 26.73 19.23
N LEU A 347 25.26 25.84 18.34
CA LEU A 347 23.90 25.23 18.38
C LEU A 347 23.72 24.36 19.63
N GLN A 348 24.73 23.59 20.02
CA GLN A 348 24.71 22.79 21.26
C GLN A 348 24.53 23.67 22.51
N SER A 349 25.17 24.83 22.55
CA SER A 349 25.05 25.76 23.67
C SER A 349 23.67 26.40 23.75
N LEU A 350 23.06 26.72 22.61
CA LEU A 350 21.70 27.30 22.53
C LEU A 350 20.60 26.30 22.94
N CYS A 351 20.75 25.04 22.59
CA CYS A 351 19.77 24.01 22.95
C CYS A 351 19.93 23.51 24.41
N ALA A 352 21.09 23.68 25.02
CA ALA A 352 21.30 23.31 26.43
C ALA A 352 20.72 24.33 27.42
N THR A 353 20.35 25.53 26.96
CA THR A 353 19.84 26.63 27.80
C THR A 353 18.32 26.78 27.78
N ASN A 354 17.61 25.97 26.99
CA ASN A 354 16.16 25.87 26.93
C ASN A 354 15.67 24.51 27.46
#